data_3cdd3dcb67948c790d8b6f901d4bd9fe
#
_entry.id   3cdd3dcb67948c790d8b6f901d4bd9fe
#
_cell.length_a   1.000
_cell.length_b   1.000
_cell.length_c   1.000
_cell.angle_alpha   90.00
_cell.angle_beta   90.00
_cell.angle_gamma   90.00
#
_symmetry.space_group_name_H-M   'P 1'
#
loop_
_entity.id
_entity.type
_entity.pdbx_description
1 polymer ?
#
loop_
_entity_poly.entity_id
_entity_poly.type
_entity_poly.pdbx_seq_one_letter_code
_entity_poly.pdbx_strand_id
1 'polypeptide(L)'
;VSSSELPGALYIETTNLCNARCVFCYYPKVHGTMPVKYMNMDLFKSVIEDYVQMGGKEISLTPTIADPLVDKLIHERLEYIDSSPIKKLRFYSNFISFRPKIREAFQNMSNTKFDIGISMTGFNKEMYHKLMGVDQYDKVMNNLRELSKIVQSNSNVSAHLVLRKYKGDEGETDRMAKFCRDHGFKSHFEEVYDTWGGLMEEDIKNNEYLKGRIRKRLPRTKPCEVTYRKPLITVDGDYKVCECRDVFGELIIGNVKDTPFSEMWVGPELEALRQRFYNEDTLPEICKKCEMYVPK
;
A
#
# COMPACT_ATOMS: atom_id res chain seq x y z
N VAL A 1 -11.83 -3.98 21.74
CA VAL A 1 -10.38 -4.29 21.77
C VAL A 1 -9.79 -3.27 22.68
N SER A 2 -9.12 -3.72 23.75
CA SER A 2 -8.47 -2.79 24.66
C SER A 2 -7.32 -2.08 23.92
N SER A 3 -6.99 -0.86 24.29
CA SER A 3 -5.84 -0.09 23.81
C SER A 3 -4.48 -0.80 24.00
N SER A 4 -4.47 -1.97 24.63
CA SER A 4 -3.29 -2.80 24.89
C SER A 4 -2.93 -3.80 23.78
N GLU A 5 -3.77 -3.98 22.76
CA GLU A 5 -3.45 -4.89 21.64
C GLU A 5 -2.54 -4.19 20.64
N LEU A 6 -1.53 -4.94 20.18
CA LEU A 6 -0.63 -4.48 19.10
C LEU A 6 -1.40 -4.25 17.79
N PRO A 7 -0.97 -3.31 16.94
CA PRO A 7 -1.49 -3.20 15.59
C PRO A 7 -1.25 -4.50 14.81
N GLY A 8 -2.11 -4.81 13.85
CA GLY A 8 -1.95 -6.00 13.00
C GLY A 8 -0.68 -5.95 12.14
N ALA A 9 -0.31 -4.74 11.69
CA ALA A 9 0.96 -4.44 11.06
C ALA A 9 1.23 -2.93 11.16
N LEU A 10 2.48 -2.52 11.32
CA LEU A 10 2.88 -1.13 11.18
C LEU A 10 3.16 -0.81 9.71
N TYR A 11 2.48 0.19 9.18
CA TYR A 11 2.74 0.71 7.84
C TYR A 11 3.77 1.84 7.90
N ILE A 12 4.72 1.86 6.97
CA ILE A 12 5.76 2.88 6.88
C ILE A 12 5.84 3.36 5.43
N GLU A 13 5.59 4.64 5.23
CA GLU A 13 5.75 5.30 3.95
C GLU A 13 7.20 5.78 3.80
N THR A 14 7.98 5.09 2.98
CA THR A 14 9.40 5.40 2.80
C THR A 14 9.66 6.48 1.77
N THR A 15 8.66 6.77 0.92
CA THR A 15 8.66 7.84 -0.08
C THR A 15 7.23 8.23 -0.44
N ASN A 16 7.03 9.47 -0.87
CA ASN A 16 5.77 9.96 -1.43
C ASN A 16 5.78 9.97 -2.97
N LEU A 17 6.77 9.34 -3.62
CA LEU A 17 6.92 9.30 -5.08
C LEU A 17 6.30 8.03 -5.67
N CYS A 18 5.64 8.17 -6.82
CA CYS A 18 5.25 7.06 -7.68
C CYS A 18 5.73 7.31 -9.12
N ASN A 19 6.10 6.26 -9.84
CA ASN A 19 6.53 6.30 -11.24
C ASN A 19 5.43 5.89 -12.24
N ALA A 20 4.20 5.66 -11.77
CA ALA A 20 3.01 5.46 -12.59
C ALA A 20 2.04 6.66 -12.50
N ARG A 21 1.06 6.72 -13.40
CA ARG A 21 0.03 7.77 -13.49
C ARG A 21 -1.34 7.16 -13.69
N CYS A 22 -1.66 6.15 -12.85
CA CYS A 22 -2.88 5.37 -12.99
C CYS A 22 -4.13 6.26 -12.96
N VAL A 23 -5.01 6.08 -13.93
CA VAL A 23 -6.24 6.88 -14.09
C VAL A 23 -7.26 6.70 -12.96
N PHE A 24 -7.08 5.67 -12.13
CA PHE A 24 -7.90 5.34 -10.97
C PHE A 24 -7.23 5.68 -9.63
N CYS A 25 -6.07 6.32 -9.64
CA CYS A 25 -5.31 6.67 -8.43
C CYS A 25 -5.32 8.18 -8.23
N TYR A 26 -5.33 8.60 -6.98
CA TYR A 26 -5.28 10.04 -6.66
C TYR A 26 -3.87 10.65 -6.86
N TYR A 27 -2.82 9.83 -6.93
CA TYR A 27 -1.44 10.30 -7.09
C TYR A 27 -1.23 11.29 -8.25
N PRO A 28 -1.78 11.10 -9.48
CA PRO A 28 -1.64 12.07 -10.56
C PRO A 28 -2.17 13.48 -10.24
N LYS A 29 -3.17 13.59 -9.35
CA LYS A 29 -3.76 14.87 -8.93
C LYS A 29 -2.84 15.68 -8.02
N VAL A 30 -1.98 15.00 -7.25
CA VAL A 30 -1.03 15.63 -6.32
C VAL A 30 0.42 15.61 -6.84
N HIS A 31 0.67 14.90 -7.93
CA HIS A 31 2.00 14.85 -8.52
C HIS A 31 2.46 16.24 -8.98
N GLY A 32 3.62 16.66 -8.51
CA GLY A 32 4.17 17.99 -8.81
C GLY A 32 3.65 19.13 -7.92
N THR A 33 2.65 18.88 -7.06
CA THR A 33 2.15 19.89 -6.10
C THR A 33 2.88 19.84 -4.76
N MET A 34 3.53 18.72 -4.46
CA MET A 34 4.29 18.51 -3.23
C MET A 34 5.75 18.15 -3.56
N PRO A 35 6.73 18.56 -2.73
CA PRO A 35 8.11 18.14 -2.90
C PRO A 35 8.23 16.62 -2.77
N VAL A 36 9.09 16.01 -3.60
CA VAL A 36 9.42 14.59 -3.48
C VAL A 36 10.26 14.39 -2.23
N LYS A 37 9.86 13.44 -1.39
CA LYS A 37 10.50 13.11 -0.14
C LYS A 37 10.87 11.64 -0.06
N TYR A 38 11.92 11.37 0.70
CA TYR A 38 12.36 10.04 1.10
C TYR A 38 12.57 10.04 2.61
N MET A 39 12.03 9.06 3.31
CA MET A 39 12.24 8.93 4.76
C MET A 39 13.73 8.78 5.06
N ASN A 40 14.22 9.53 6.04
CA ASN A 40 15.59 9.37 6.55
C ASN A 40 15.78 7.94 7.10
N MET A 41 16.98 7.36 6.94
CA MET A 41 17.24 5.99 7.37
C MET A 41 17.27 5.85 8.89
N ASP A 42 17.73 6.87 9.62
CA ASP A 42 17.74 6.84 11.09
C ASP A 42 16.32 6.90 11.64
N LEU A 43 15.44 7.74 11.05
CA LEU A 43 14.02 7.76 11.37
C LEU A 43 13.36 6.41 11.10
N PHE A 44 13.66 5.79 9.95
CA PHE A 44 13.14 4.48 9.60
C PHE A 44 13.52 3.41 10.62
N LYS A 45 14.79 3.40 11.03
CA LYS A 45 15.30 2.47 12.05
C LYS A 45 14.64 2.70 13.39
N SER A 46 14.58 3.95 13.87
CA SER A 46 13.99 4.29 15.17
C SER A 46 12.53 3.87 15.27
N VAL A 47 11.75 4.05 14.18
CA VAL A 47 10.35 3.60 14.12
C VAL A 47 10.22 2.08 14.22
N ILE A 48 11.10 1.33 13.55
CA ILE A 48 11.10 -0.14 13.62
C ILE A 48 11.54 -0.61 15.01
N GLU A 49 12.56 -0.01 15.58
CA GLU A 49 13.07 -0.35 16.92
C GLU A 49 12.00 -0.14 17.99
N ASP A 50 11.31 1.01 17.99
CA ASP A 50 10.20 1.29 18.90
C ASP A 50 9.06 0.25 18.72
N TYR A 51 8.66 -0.03 17.48
CA TYR A 51 7.64 -1.04 17.18
C TYR A 51 8.02 -2.46 17.63
N VAL A 52 9.29 -2.84 17.46
CA VAL A 52 9.83 -4.14 17.93
C VAL A 52 9.84 -4.20 19.46
N GLN A 53 10.18 -3.12 20.16
CA GLN A 53 10.13 -3.04 21.61
C GLN A 53 8.72 -3.23 22.18
N MET A 54 7.70 -2.77 21.45
CA MET A 54 6.30 -3.07 21.77
C MET A 54 5.93 -4.57 21.59
N GLY A 55 6.78 -5.35 20.93
CA GLY A 55 6.50 -6.73 20.51
C GLY A 55 5.97 -6.87 19.08
N GLY A 56 6.00 -5.82 18.29
CA GLY A 56 5.58 -5.81 16.89
C GLY A 56 6.44 -6.70 15.99
N LYS A 57 5.83 -7.38 15.01
CA LYS A 57 6.51 -8.36 14.15
C LYS A 57 6.13 -8.28 12.68
N GLU A 58 5.15 -7.47 12.32
CA GLU A 58 4.69 -7.34 10.94
C GLU A 58 4.79 -5.88 10.46
N ILE A 59 5.45 -5.66 9.33
CA ILE A 59 5.59 -4.35 8.69
C ILE A 59 5.00 -4.38 7.30
N SER A 60 4.41 -3.26 6.90
CA SER A 60 4.05 -2.99 5.51
C SER A 60 4.72 -1.70 5.04
N LEU A 61 5.39 -1.75 3.88
CA LEU A 61 5.92 -0.55 3.23
C LEU A 61 4.96 0.01 2.15
N THR A 62 3.68 -0.38 2.21
CA THR A 62 2.65 0.17 1.30
C THR A 62 2.32 1.60 1.70
N PRO A 63 2.62 2.61 0.87
CA PRO A 63 2.23 3.99 1.12
C PRO A 63 0.76 4.21 0.74
N THR A 64 0.19 5.36 1.13
CA THR A 64 -1.16 5.72 0.70
C THR A 64 -1.24 5.90 -0.82
N ILE A 65 -0.33 6.66 -1.43
CA ILE A 65 -0.36 7.06 -2.86
C ILE A 65 1.01 7.07 -3.55
N ALA A 66 1.96 6.25 -3.13
CA ALA A 66 3.30 6.18 -3.74
C ALA A 66 3.64 4.74 -4.17
N ASP A 67 4.88 4.51 -4.56
CA ASP A 67 5.40 3.17 -4.83
C ASP A 67 6.72 2.96 -4.08
N PRO A 68 6.84 1.98 -3.18
CA PRO A 68 8.03 1.81 -2.36
C PRO A 68 9.29 1.45 -3.17
N LEU A 69 9.15 0.81 -4.34
CA LEU A 69 10.31 0.42 -5.15
C LEU A 69 10.99 1.60 -5.87
N VAL A 70 10.40 2.82 -5.85
CA VAL A 70 11.08 4.03 -6.33
C VAL A 70 11.97 4.67 -5.27
N ASP A 71 11.83 4.28 -4.02
CA ASP A 71 12.74 4.74 -2.95
C ASP A 71 14.18 4.34 -3.28
N LYS A 72 15.09 5.30 -3.16
CA LYS A 72 16.51 5.11 -3.48
C LYS A 72 17.18 4.13 -2.52
N LEU A 73 16.74 4.11 -1.27
CA LEU A 73 17.27 3.31 -0.17
C LEU A 73 16.46 2.03 0.11
N ILE A 74 15.52 1.67 -0.76
CA ILE A 74 14.62 0.52 -0.49
C ILE A 74 15.41 -0.78 -0.25
N HIS A 75 16.51 -1.02 -0.96
CA HIS A 75 17.34 -2.23 -0.75
C HIS A 75 17.96 -2.26 0.65
N GLU A 76 18.50 -1.13 1.14
CA GLU A 76 19.06 -1.02 2.49
C GLU A 76 17.97 -1.20 3.57
N ARG A 77 16.75 -0.70 3.31
CA ARG A 77 15.61 -0.90 4.22
C ARG A 77 15.18 -2.36 4.29
N LEU A 78 15.17 -3.06 3.16
CA LEU A 78 14.86 -4.50 3.10
C LEU A 78 15.91 -5.31 3.87
N GLU A 79 17.19 -5.02 3.69
CA GLU A 79 18.30 -5.64 4.41
C GLU A 79 18.20 -5.38 5.92
N TYR A 80 17.88 -4.14 6.31
CA TYR A 80 17.68 -3.81 7.72
C TYR A 80 16.49 -4.55 8.34
N ILE A 81 15.35 -4.62 7.64
CA ILE A 81 14.19 -5.37 8.12
C ILE A 81 14.52 -6.84 8.27
N ASP A 82 15.22 -7.46 7.29
CA ASP A 82 15.58 -8.88 7.35
C ASP A 82 16.57 -9.20 8.48
N SER A 83 17.42 -8.24 8.86
CA SER A 83 18.33 -8.35 10.01
C SER A 83 17.68 -8.08 11.37
N SER A 84 16.45 -7.52 11.39
CA SER A 84 15.72 -7.16 12.60
C SER A 84 14.86 -8.32 13.12
N PRO A 85 14.23 -8.19 14.32
CA PRO A 85 13.28 -9.17 14.85
C PRO A 85 11.95 -9.27 14.07
N ILE A 86 11.74 -8.47 13.02
CA ILE A 86 10.54 -8.50 12.18
C ILE A 86 10.42 -9.87 11.50
N LYS A 87 9.21 -10.45 11.52
CA LYS A 87 8.94 -11.78 10.96
C LYS A 87 8.20 -11.75 9.64
N LYS A 88 7.43 -10.68 9.38
CA LYS A 88 6.69 -10.53 8.13
C LYS A 88 6.84 -9.12 7.59
N LEU A 89 7.14 -9.06 6.30
CA LEU A 89 7.17 -7.85 5.50
C LEU A 89 6.21 -8.02 4.34
N ARG A 90 5.46 -6.97 4.03
CA ARG A 90 4.65 -6.91 2.81
C ARG A 90 4.60 -5.50 2.26
N PHE A 91 4.37 -5.36 0.98
CA PHE A 91 3.94 -4.12 0.35
C PHE A 91 3.37 -4.37 -1.05
N TYR A 92 2.67 -3.36 -1.56
CA TYR A 92 2.21 -3.32 -2.94
C TYR A 92 3.09 -2.41 -3.78
N SER A 93 3.31 -2.80 -5.05
CA SER A 93 4.07 -2.02 -6.02
C SER A 93 3.47 -2.21 -7.42
N ASN A 94 3.63 -1.19 -8.30
CA ASN A 94 3.37 -1.31 -9.73
C ASN A 94 4.47 -2.10 -10.47
N PHE A 95 5.54 -2.42 -9.78
CA PHE A 95 6.67 -3.23 -10.20
C PHE A 95 7.46 -2.72 -11.43
N ILE A 96 7.35 -1.43 -11.75
CA ILE A 96 8.14 -0.78 -12.82
C ILE A 96 9.63 -0.69 -12.42
N SER A 97 9.91 -0.44 -11.13
CA SER A 97 11.27 -0.29 -10.60
C SER A 97 11.74 -1.58 -9.92
N PHE A 98 12.43 -2.45 -10.67
CA PHE A 98 13.04 -3.66 -10.11
C PHE A 98 14.53 -3.69 -10.44
N ARG A 99 15.27 -2.75 -9.81
CA ARG A 99 16.71 -2.52 -10.03
C ARG A 99 17.55 -3.67 -9.49
N PRO A 100 18.82 -3.85 -9.98
CA PRO A 100 19.70 -4.96 -9.56
C PRO A 100 19.84 -5.10 -8.03
N LYS A 101 20.11 -4.03 -7.31
CA LYS A 101 20.21 -4.05 -5.84
C LYS A 101 18.92 -4.49 -5.14
N ILE A 102 17.75 -4.15 -5.70
CA ILE A 102 16.46 -4.61 -5.17
C ILE A 102 16.30 -6.12 -5.40
N ARG A 103 16.70 -6.62 -6.58
CA ARG A 103 16.69 -8.07 -6.88
C ARG A 103 17.59 -8.84 -5.92
N GLU A 104 18.78 -8.32 -5.68
CA GLU A 104 19.74 -8.90 -4.73
C GLU A 104 19.17 -8.95 -3.31
N ALA A 105 18.58 -7.84 -2.83
CA ALA A 105 17.91 -7.82 -1.52
C ALA A 105 16.78 -8.86 -1.43
N PHE A 106 15.96 -9.05 -2.48
CA PHE A 106 14.93 -10.08 -2.50
C PHE A 106 15.52 -11.50 -2.48
N GLN A 107 16.60 -11.74 -3.24
CA GLN A 107 17.29 -13.03 -3.28
C GLN A 107 17.88 -13.41 -1.91
N ASN A 108 18.36 -12.42 -1.16
CA ASN A 108 19.06 -12.60 0.10
C ASN A 108 18.14 -12.64 1.34
N MET A 109 16.81 -12.44 1.16
CA MET A 109 15.83 -12.54 2.27
C MET A 109 15.92 -13.90 2.95
N SER A 110 16.26 -13.93 4.24
CA SER A 110 16.58 -15.17 4.97
C SER A 110 15.81 -15.32 6.29
N ASN A 111 15.49 -14.22 6.99
CA ASN A 111 14.90 -14.24 8.32
C ASN A 111 13.44 -13.76 8.33
N THR A 112 13.05 -12.94 7.35
CA THR A 112 11.72 -12.33 7.25
C THR A 112 10.93 -12.98 6.12
N LYS A 113 9.69 -13.39 6.38
CA LYS A 113 8.75 -13.80 5.33
C LYS A 113 8.27 -12.56 4.59
N PHE A 114 8.59 -12.45 3.32
CA PHE A 114 8.27 -11.32 2.47
C PHE A 114 7.20 -11.68 1.44
N ASP A 115 6.09 -10.93 1.44
CA ASP A 115 5.01 -11.07 0.47
C ASP A 115 4.83 -9.77 -0.32
N ILE A 116 5.08 -9.80 -1.63
CA ILE A 116 4.89 -8.65 -2.49
C ILE A 116 3.61 -8.77 -3.32
N GLY A 117 2.72 -7.77 -3.19
CA GLY A 117 1.58 -7.57 -4.06
C GLY A 117 1.96 -6.72 -5.27
N ILE A 118 1.75 -7.24 -6.48
CA ILE A 118 1.97 -6.49 -7.71
C ILE A 118 0.62 -5.97 -8.21
N SER A 119 0.43 -4.65 -8.18
CA SER A 119 -0.79 -4.00 -8.66
C SER A 119 -0.69 -3.66 -10.14
N MET A 120 -1.56 -4.25 -10.95
CA MET A 120 -1.55 -4.08 -12.40
C MET A 120 -2.97 -3.96 -12.97
N THR A 121 -3.12 -3.08 -13.95
CA THR A 121 -4.34 -2.92 -14.76
C THR A 121 -3.93 -2.70 -16.21
N GLY A 122 -4.74 -3.24 -17.16
CA GLY A 122 -4.35 -3.25 -18.56
C GLY A 122 -3.40 -4.43 -18.86
N PHE A 123 -3.93 -5.46 -19.51
CA PHE A 123 -3.24 -6.74 -19.67
C PHE A 123 -2.54 -6.89 -21.03
N ASN A 124 -2.46 -5.79 -21.79
CA ASN A 124 -1.64 -5.62 -22.99
C ASN A 124 -1.04 -4.21 -22.99
N LYS A 125 -0.11 -3.94 -23.91
CA LYS A 125 0.63 -2.66 -23.97
C LYS A 125 -0.27 -1.44 -24.07
N GLU A 126 -1.27 -1.50 -24.94
CA GLU A 126 -2.19 -0.38 -25.18
C GLU A 126 -3.01 -0.06 -23.93
N MET A 127 -3.66 -1.07 -23.37
CA MET A 127 -4.49 -0.90 -22.19
C MET A 127 -3.68 -0.58 -20.94
N TYR A 128 -2.49 -1.14 -20.80
CA TYR A 128 -1.58 -0.79 -19.72
C TYR A 128 -1.21 0.71 -19.79
N HIS A 129 -0.85 1.20 -20.98
CA HIS A 129 -0.55 2.62 -21.17
C HIS A 129 -1.76 3.50 -20.82
N LYS A 130 -2.95 3.13 -21.31
CA LYS A 130 -4.19 3.89 -21.05
C LYS A 130 -4.58 3.92 -19.57
N LEU A 131 -4.41 2.83 -18.84
CA LEU A 131 -4.91 2.69 -17.47
C LEU A 131 -3.83 2.95 -16.40
N MET A 132 -2.58 2.54 -16.63
CA MET A 132 -1.47 2.83 -15.71
C MET A 132 -0.80 4.19 -16.02
N GLY A 133 -1.14 4.81 -17.15
CA GLY A 133 -0.70 6.15 -17.55
C GLY A 133 0.79 6.24 -17.92
N VAL A 134 1.45 5.11 -18.21
CA VAL A 134 2.86 5.02 -18.58
C VAL A 134 3.12 3.85 -19.54
N ASP A 135 4.06 4.01 -20.46
CA ASP A 135 4.47 2.94 -21.41
C ASP A 135 5.58 2.07 -20.81
N GLN A 136 5.21 1.19 -19.88
CA GLN A 136 6.16 0.33 -19.14
C GLN A 136 5.73 -1.16 -19.13
N TYR A 137 4.77 -1.56 -19.95
CA TYR A 137 4.23 -2.93 -19.94
C TYR A 137 5.30 -4.01 -20.08
N ASP A 138 6.14 -3.91 -21.12
CA ASP A 138 7.19 -4.92 -21.38
C ASP A 138 8.21 -4.99 -20.25
N LYS A 139 8.53 -3.83 -19.68
CA LYS A 139 9.45 -3.75 -18.54
C LYS A 139 8.88 -4.45 -17.32
N VAL A 140 7.60 -4.22 -17.00
CA VAL A 140 6.93 -4.91 -15.90
C VAL A 140 6.88 -6.41 -16.15
N MET A 141 6.50 -6.85 -17.36
CA MET A 141 6.46 -8.27 -17.71
C MET A 141 7.85 -8.94 -17.61
N ASN A 142 8.91 -8.24 -17.99
CA ASN A 142 10.28 -8.74 -17.79
C ASN A 142 10.67 -8.81 -16.31
N ASN A 143 10.34 -7.78 -15.54
CA ASN A 143 10.58 -7.76 -14.10
C ASN A 143 9.84 -8.90 -13.39
N LEU A 144 8.61 -9.22 -13.80
CA LEU A 144 7.85 -10.36 -13.27
C LEU A 144 8.52 -11.71 -13.56
N ARG A 145 9.12 -11.88 -14.76
CA ARG A 145 9.87 -13.10 -15.07
C ARG A 145 11.12 -13.24 -14.20
N GLU A 146 11.81 -12.12 -13.91
CA GLU A 146 12.95 -12.14 -12.97
C GLU A 146 12.49 -12.43 -11.53
N LEU A 147 11.37 -11.85 -11.08
CA LEU A 147 10.79 -12.14 -9.77
C LEU A 147 10.39 -13.61 -9.64
N SER A 148 9.83 -14.21 -10.70
CA SER A 148 9.47 -15.63 -10.74
C SER A 148 10.65 -16.54 -10.35
N LYS A 149 11.85 -16.25 -10.87
CA LYS A 149 13.06 -17.02 -10.52
C LYS A 149 13.37 -16.92 -9.03
N ILE A 150 13.20 -15.75 -8.42
CA ILE A 150 13.44 -15.53 -6.99
C ILE A 150 12.40 -16.27 -6.16
N VAL A 151 11.12 -16.14 -6.47
CA VAL A 151 10.03 -16.84 -5.75
C VAL A 151 10.20 -18.36 -5.80
N GLN A 152 10.69 -18.91 -6.93
CA GLN A 152 10.95 -20.35 -7.06
C GLN A 152 12.19 -20.81 -6.30
N SER A 153 13.18 -19.97 -6.09
CA SER A 153 14.46 -20.31 -5.43
C SER A 153 14.53 -19.93 -3.96
N ASN A 154 13.73 -18.96 -3.50
CA ASN A 154 13.73 -18.46 -2.13
C ASN A 154 12.35 -18.61 -1.47
N SER A 155 12.20 -19.57 -0.58
CA SER A 155 10.94 -19.85 0.14
C SER A 155 10.51 -18.74 1.13
N ASN A 156 11.35 -17.75 1.40
CA ASN A 156 10.99 -16.60 2.21
C ASN A 156 10.30 -15.50 1.38
N VAL A 157 10.38 -15.55 0.06
CA VAL A 157 9.78 -14.56 -0.84
C VAL A 157 8.56 -15.16 -1.53
N SER A 158 7.42 -14.53 -1.38
CA SER A 158 6.20 -14.84 -2.12
C SER A 158 5.70 -13.63 -2.89
N ALA A 159 4.97 -13.88 -3.97
CA ALA A 159 4.39 -12.82 -4.77
C ALA A 159 2.97 -13.18 -5.22
N HIS A 160 2.12 -12.16 -5.27
CA HIS A 160 0.79 -12.28 -5.85
C HIS A 160 0.46 -11.06 -6.71
N LEU A 161 -0.26 -11.27 -7.80
CA LEU A 161 -0.71 -10.20 -8.68
C LEU A 161 -2.14 -9.80 -8.32
N VAL A 162 -2.34 -8.51 -8.07
CA VAL A 162 -3.66 -7.88 -7.96
C VAL A 162 -3.99 -7.23 -9.30
N LEU A 163 -4.81 -7.92 -10.05
CA LEU A 163 -5.15 -7.61 -11.43
C LEU A 163 -6.53 -6.93 -11.44
N ARG A 164 -6.57 -5.62 -11.72
CA ARG A 164 -7.83 -4.89 -11.77
C ARG A 164 -8.46 -5.01 -13.13
N LYS A 165 -9.68 -5.53 -13.16
CA LYS A 165 -10.45 -5.70 -14.39
C LYS A 165 -10.94 -4.36 -14.95
N TYR A 166 -11.14 -4.33 -16.26
CA TYR A 166 -11.64 -3.17 -16.99
C TYR A 166 -12.59 -3.64 -18.09
N LYS A 167 -13.33 -2.74 -18.71
CA LYS A 167 -14.22 -3.08 -19.82
C LYS A 167 -13.40 -3.43 -21.05
N GLY A 168 -13.62 -4.61 -21.62
CA GLY A 168 -12.92 -5.12 -22.80
C GLY A 168 -11.68 -5.98 -22.45
N ASP A 169 -11.60 -6.51 -21.21
CA ASP A 169 -10.52 -7.41 -20.78
C ASP A 169 -10.85 -8.91 -20.98
N GLU A 170 -11.94 -9.21 -21.67
CA GLU A 170 -12.34 -10.59 -21.97
C GLU A 170 -11.27 -11.32 -22.79
N GLY A 171 -10.88 -12.51 -22.36
CA GLY A 171 -9.76 -13.29 -22.92
C GLY A 171 -8.37 -12.89 -22.42
N GLU A 172 -8.15 -11.63 -22.06
CA GLU A 172 -6.91 -11.15 -21.48
C GLU A 172 -6.75 -11.62 -20.03
N THR A 173 -7.85 -11.71 -19.29
CA THR A 173 -7.92 -12.21 -17.93
C THR A 173 -7.39 -13.63 -17.82
N ASP A 174 -7.84 -14.54 -18.71
CA ASP A 174 -7.40 -15.95 -18.72
C ASP A 174 -5.91 -16.08 -19.08
N ARG A 175 -5.44 -15.25 -20.01
CA ARG A 175 -4.03 -15.18 -20.39
C ARG A 175 -3.17 -14.74 -19.19
N MET A 176 -3.60 -13.73 -18.43
CA MET A 176 -2.88 -13.27 -17.24
C MET A 176 -2.94 -14.28 -16.11
N ALA A 177 -4.08 -14.94 -15.89
CA ALA A 177 -4.20 -16.02 -14.92
C ALA A 177 -3.27 -17.19 -15.26
N LYS A 178 -3.16 -17.55 -16.55
CA LYS A 178 -2.21 -18.57 -17.01
C LYS A 178 -0.77 -18.11 -16.77
N PHE A 179 -0.42 -16.88 -17.12
CA PHE A 179 0.91 -16.32 -16.88
C PHE A 179 1.29 -16.42 -15.38
N CYS A 180 0.37 -16.06 -14.48
CA CYS A 180 0.62 -16.17 -13.04
C CYS A 180 0.92 -17.61 -12.62
N ARG A 181 0.09 -18.58 -13.05
CA ARG A 181 0.32 -20.01 -12.74
C ARG A 181 1.67 -20.51 -13.25
N ASP A 182 2.00 -20.20 -14.51
CA ASP A 182 3.25 -20.64 -15.15
C ASP A 182 4.50 -20.09 -14.47
N HIS A 183 4.37 -18.95 -13.76
CA HIS A 183 5.47 -18.26 -13.08
C HIS A 183 5.46 -18.38 -11.55
N GLY A 184 4.58 -19.22 -10.99
CA GLY A 184 4.52 -19.46 -9.53
C GLY A 184 3.88 -18.32 -8.73
N PHE A 185 3.11 -17.44 -9.37
CA PHE A 185 2.39 -16.37 -8.70
C PHE A 185 0.94 -16.76 -8.38
N LYS A 186 0.46 -16.31 -7.23
CA LYS A 186 -0.99 -16.23 -7.00
C LYS A 186 -1.56 -15.03 -7.77
N SER A 187 -2.81 -15.11 -8.19
CA SER A 187 -3.51 -13.98 -8.81
C SER A 187 -4.84 -13.71 -8.13
N HIS A 188 -5.17 -12.44 -7.98
CA HIS A 188 -6.44 -11.95 -7.50
C HIS A 188 -6.98 -10.93 -8.49
N PHE A 189 -8.24 -11.09 -8.91
CA PHE A 189 -8.89 -10.18 -9.84
C PHE A 189 -9.87 -9.28 -9.08
N GLU A 190 -9.59 -7.96 -9.09
CA GLU A 190 -10.47 -6.94 -8.53
C GLU A 190 -11.46 -6.45 -9.59
N GLU A 191 -12.75 -6.60 -9.30
CA GLU A 191 -13.84 -6.24 -10.23
C GLU A 191 -14.21 -4.75 -10.15
N VAL A 192 -13.86 -4.10 -9.04
CA VAL A 192 -14.34 -2.75 -8.74
C VAL A 192 -13.21 -1.81 -8.31
N TYR A 193 -13.46 -0.52 -8.50
CA TYR A 193 -12.58 0.56 -8.11
C TYR A 193 -13.20 1.34 -6.96
N ASP A 194 -12.41 1.74 -5.99
CA ASP A 194 -12.81 2.74 -5.01
C ASP A 194 -12.59 4.15 -5.55
N THR A 195 -13.32 5.11 -5.02
CA THR A 195 -13.28 6.50 -5.48
C THR A 195 -12.38 7.39 -4.62
N TRP A 196 -11.51 6.81 -3.78
CA TRP A 196 -10.66 7.58 -2.86
C TRP A 196 -11.48 8.50 -1.94
N GLY A 197 -12.58 7.97 -1.39
CA GLY A 197 -13.49 8.75 -0.56
C GLY A 197 -14.24 9.84 -1.32
N GLY A 198 -14.50 9.61 -2.59
CA GLY A 198 -15.20 10.53 -3.50
C GLY A 198 -14.28 11.42 -4.35
N LEU A 199 -12.96 11.45 -4.06
CA LEU A 199 -12.00 12.32 -4.76
C LEU A 199 -11.81 11.98 -6.25
N MET A 200 -12.04 10.71 -6.63
CA MET A 200 -11.91 10.20 -8.00
C MET A 200 -13.24 9.73 -8.60
N GLU A 201 -14.36 10.07 -7.96
CA GLU A 201 -15.67 9.54 -8.37
C GLU A 201 -16.02 9.93 -9.80
N GLU A 202 -15.85 11.20 -10.17
CA GLU A 202 -16.12 11.69 -11.52
C GLU A 202 -15.12 11.16 -12.55
N ASP A 203 -13.83 11.07 -12.21
CA ASP A 203 -12.81 10.51 -13.10
C ASP A 203 -13.13 9.05 -13.46
N ILE A 204 -13.55 8.23 -12.48
CA ILE A 204 -13.91 6.83 -12.72
C ILE A 204 -15.24 6.69 -13.47
N LYS A 205 -16.27 7.50 -13.15
CA LYS A 205 -17.56 7.50 -13.85
C LYS A 205 -17.43 7.86 -15.34
N ASN A 206 -16.55 8.82 -15.65
CA ASN A 206 -16.36 9.32 -17.00
C ASN A 206 -15.35 8.50 -17.81
N ASN A 207 -14.57 7.61 -17.17
CA ASN A 207 -13.63 6.75 -17.87
C ASN A 207 -14.37 5.59 -18.54
N GLU A 208 -14.24 5.44 -19.85
CA GLU A 208 -14.95 4.44 -20.66
C GLU A 208 -14.65 2.98 -20.26
N TYR A 209 -13.46 2.72 -19.68
CA TYR A 209 -13.02 1.39 -19.26
C TYR A 209 -13.40 1.05 -17.82
N LEU A 210 -13.65 2.06 -16.97
CA LEU A 210 -13.87 1.91 -15.52
C LEU A 210 -15.31 2.17 -15.08
N LYS A 211 -16.10 2.87 -15.91
CA LYS A 211 -17.49 3.24 -15.57
C LYS A 211 -18.32 2.02 -15.23
N GLY A 212 -19.15 2.16 -14.21
CA GLY A 212 -20.01 1.07 -13.71
C GLY A 212 -19.29 0.11 -12.75
N ARG A 213 -18.00 0.30 -12.49
CA ARG A 213 -17.19 -0.57 -11.61
C ARG A 213 -16.82 0.09 -10.28
N ILE A 214 -17.64 1.00 -9.79
CA ILE A 214 -17.39 1.67 -8.49
C ILE A 214 -17.78 0.73 -7.35
N ARG A 215 -16.90 0.60 -6.35
CA ARG A 215 -17.15 -0.15 -5.13
C ARG A 215 -18.31 0.50 -4.35
N LYS A 216 -19.23 -0.32 -3.88
CA LYS A 216 -20.36 0.16 -3.05
C LYS A 216 -19.85 0.57 -1.65
N ARG A 217 -20.35 1.67 -1.14
CA ARG A 217 -20.15 2.10 0.23
C ARG A 217 -20.98 1.24 1.18
N LEU A 218 -20.37 0.86 2.29
CA LEU A 218 -21.08 0.20 3.37
C LEU A 218 -21.63 1.25 4.38
N PRO A 219 -22.80 1.01 4.98
CA PRO A 219 -23.30 1.85 6.08
C PRO A 219 -22.31 1.91 7.24
N ARG A 220 -22.16 3.07 7.88
CA ARG A 220 -21.30 3.27 9.04
C ARG A 220 -22.04 2.87 10.30
N THR A 221 -21.81 1.67 10.78
CA THR A 221 -22.49 1.14 11.97
C THR A 221 -21.55 0.90 13.17
N LYS A 222 -20.23 0.94 12.92
CA LYS A 222 -19.19 0.66 13.91
C LYS A 222 -17.92 1.45 13.56
N PRO A 223 -16.93 1.53 14.47
CA PRO A 223 -15.60 2.03 14.12
C PRO A 223 -14.98 1.26 12.97
N CYS A 224 -14.10 1.91 12.20
CA CYS A 224 -13.37 1.27 11.12
C CYS A 224 -12.25 0.38 11.69
N GLU A 225 -12.18 -0.89 11.28
CA GLU A 225 -11.14 -1.83 11.71
C GLU A 225 -9.72 -1.32 11.41
N VAL A 226 -9.55 -0.57 10.32
CA VAL A 226 -8.25 0.00 9.92
C VAL A 226 -7.62 0.83 11.03
N THR A 227 -8.41 1.62 11.78
CA THR A 227 -7.92 2.46 12.88
C THR A 227 -7.39 1.69 14.09
N TYR A 228 -7.58 0.38 14.11
CA TYR A 228 -7.10 -0.52 15.16
C TYR A 228 -6.00 -1.47 14.69
N ARG A 229 -5.76 -1.55 13.37
CA ARG A 229 -4.88 -2.59 12.83
C ARG A 229 -3.79 -2.11 11.89
N LYS A 230 -3.94 -0.90 11.32
CA LYS A 230 -3.09 -0.48 10.21
C LYS A 230 -2.66 0.99 10.34
N PRO A 231 -1.95 1.33 11.43
CA PRO A 231 -1.35 2.64 11.59
C PRO A 231 -0.29 2.86 10.51
N LEU A 232 -0.14 4.09 10.03
CA LEU A 232 0.88 4.47 9.06
C LEU A 232 1.78 5.57 9.63
N ILE A 233 3.09 5.40 9.52
CA ILE A 233 4.07 6.46 9.71
C ILE A 233 4.45 7.02 8.35
N THR A 234 4.22 8.30 8.13
CA THR A 234 4.51 8.99 6.87
C THR A 234 6.02 9.22 6.68
N VAL A 235 6.40 9.61 5.48
CA VAL A 235 7.80 9.95 5.13
C VAL A 235 8.40 11.04 6.03
N ASP A 236 7.59 11.91 6.61
CA ASP A 236 7.99 12.98 7.54
C ASP A 236 7.97 12.55 9.02
N GLY A 237 7.48 11.34 9.32
CA GLY A 237 7.34 10.82 10.68
C GLY A 237 5.95 11.06 11.30
N ASP A 238 4.98 11.60 10.56
CA ASP A 238 3.64 11.79 11.11
C ASP A 238 2.96 10.44 11.31
N TYR A 239 2.33 10.26 12.48
CA TYR A 239 1.48 9.12 12.72
C TYR A 239 0.07 9.39 12.18
N LYS A 240 -0.26 8.69 11.11
CA LYS A 240 -1.56 8.70 10.45
C LYS A 240 -2.33 7.44 10.80
N VAL A 241 -3.54 7.59 11.32
CA VAL A 241 -4.34 6.46 11.85
C VAL A 241 -4.91 5.56 10.74
N CYS A 242 -4.96 6.05 9.50
CA CYS A 242 -5.45 5.31 8.35
C CYS A 242 -4.40 5.25 7.23
N GLU A 243 -3.98 4.05 6.83
CA GLU A 243 -3.08 3.83 5.69
C GLU A 243 -3.78 3.97 4.32
N CYS A 244 -5.13 3.82 4.29
CA CYS A 244 -5.84 3.58 3.04
C CYS A 244 -6.07 4.81 2.16
N ARG A 245 -6.81 5.81 2.67
CA ARG A 245 -7.41 6.86 1.80
C ARG A 245 -7.18 8.28 2.28
N ASP A 246 -6.57 8.45 3.45
CA ASP A 246 -6.28 9.77 4.00
C ASP A 246 -5.07 10.40 3.31
N VAL A 247 -5.28 10.91 2.09
CA VAL A 247 -4.21 11.52 1.29
C VAL A 247 -3.83 12.93 1.76
N PHE A 248 -4.70 13.59 2.52
CA PHE A 248 -4.47 14.96 3.03
C PHE A 248 -4.01 15.02 4.48
N GLY A 249 -3.96 13.86 5.18
CA GLY A 249 -3.51 13.82 6.58
C GLY A 249 -4.56 14.32 7.59
N GLU A 250 -5.85 14.21 7.29
CA GLU A 250 -6.93 14.58 8.23
C GLU A 250 -6.93 13.72 9.51
N LEU A 251 -6.28 12.55 9.47
CA LEU A 251 -6.19 11.58 10.55
C LEU A 251 -4.81 11.49 11.18
N ILE A 252 -3.98 12.53 11.04
CA ILE A 252 -2.70 12.65 11.73
C ILE A 252 -2.97 13.05 13.19
N ILE A 253 -2.34 12.34 14.14
CA ILE A 253 -2.51 12.56 15.58
C ILE A 253 -1.21 12.88 16.31
N GLY A 254 -0.06 12.91 15.63
CA GLY A 254 1.23 13.25 16.18
C GLY A 254 2.37 12.96 15.23
N ASN A 255 3.61 13.12 15.70
CA ASN A 255 4.82 12.83 14.94
C ASN A 255 5.81 12.03 15.79
N VAL A 256 6.39 10.98 15.22
CA VAL A 256 7.31 10.07 15.94
C VAL A 256 8.65 10.71 16.31
N LYS A 257 8.95 11.89 15.81
CA LYS A 257 10.12 12.68 16.23
C LYS A 257 9.90 13.37 17.58
N ASP A 258 8.65 13.62 17.93
CA ASP A 258 8.26 14.32 19.17
C ASP A 258 7.83 13.33 20.25
N THR A 259 7.09 12.30 19.86
CA THR A 259 6.54 11.27 20.76
C THR A 259 6.64 9.89 20.11
N PRO A 260 7.24 8.88 20.76
CA PRO A 260 7.35 7.53 20.22
C PRO A 260 5.99 6.98 19.74
N PHE A 261 6.00 6.17 18.67
CA PHE A 261 4.79 5.53 18.17
C PHE A 261 4.11 4.67 19.26
N SER A 262 4.91 3.99 20.08
CA SER A 262 4.44 3.16 21.18
C SER A 262 3.57 3.93 22.19
N GLU A 263 3.93 5.16 22.50
CA GLU A 263 3.15 6.03 23.39
C GLU A 263 1.87 6.54 22.70
N MET A 264 1.99 7.00 21.45
CA MET A 264 0.85 7.49 20.68
C MET A 264 -0.20 6.39 20.41
N TRP A 265 0.25 5.12 20.25
CA TRP A 265 -0.64 3.99 19.98
C TRP A 265 -1.61 3.70 21.13
N VAL A 266 -1.24 3.99 22.36
CA VAL A 266 -2.08 3.85 23.56
C VAL A 266 -2.56 5.19 24.12
N GLY A 267 -2.24 6.28 23.42
CA GLY A 267 -2.49 7.65 23.84
C GLY A 267 -3.97 8.07 23.74
N PRO A 268 -4.35 9.13 24.47
CA PRO A 268 -5.73 9.62 24.48
C PRO A 268 -6.16 10.21 23.13
N GLU A 269 -5.26 10.73 22.31
CA GLU A 269 -5.56 11.31 21.00
C GLU A 269 -6.11 10.25 20.03
N LEU A 270 -5.51 9.05 20.03
CA LEU A 270 -5.99 7.93 19.23
C LEU A 270 -7.35 7.46 19.70
N GLU A 271 -7.55 7.36 21.01
CA GLU A 271 -8.84 6.94 21.54
C GLU A 271 -9.93 8.00 21.28
N ALA A 272 -9.64 9.28 21.43
CA ALA A 272 -10.54 10.37 21.08
C ALA A 272 -10.94 10.32 19.60
N LEU A 273 -9.99 10.05 18.70
CA LEU A 273 -10.29 9.86 17.28
C LEU A 273 -11.19 8.63 17.05
N ARG A 274 -10.90 7.50 17.72
CA ARG A 274 -11.72 6.28 17.61
C ARG A 274 -13.15 6.50 18.06
N GLN A 275 -13.38 7.31 19.11
CA GLN A 275 -14.72 7.66 19.59
C GLN A 275 -15.53 8.44 18.55
N ARG A 276 -14.90 9.25 17.70
CA ARG A 276 -15.59 9.95 16.60
C ARG A 276 -16.26 9.00 15.62
N PHE A 277 -15.80 7.77 15.50
CA PHE A 277 -16.36 6.77 14.57
C PHE A 277 -17.69 6.17 15.05
N TYR A 278 -18.11 6.43 16.28
CA TYR A 278 -19.43 6.01 16.80
C TYR A 278 -20.56 7.01 16.47
N ASN A 279 -20.21 8.20 16.00
CA ASN A 279 -21.17 9.22 15.60
C ASN A 279 -20.84 9.74 14.20
N GLU A 280 -21.76 9.56 13.24
CA GLU A 280 -21.54 9.93 11.84
C GLU A 280 -21.28 11.44 11.65
N ASP A 281 -21.90 12.30 12.50
CA ASP A 281 -21.71 13.76 12.43
C ASP A 281 -20.28 14.17 12.78
N THR A 282 -19.57 13.39 13.59
CA THR A 282 -18.19 13.66 14.01
C THR A 282 -17.14 12.96 13.18
N LEU A 283 -17.55 12.13 12.19
CA LEU A 283 -16.60 11.47 11.29
C LEU A 283 -15.80 12.48 10.47
N PRO A 284 -14.49 12.24 10.25
CA PRO A 284 -13.72 12.96 9.25
C PRO A 284 -14.35 12.85 7.86
N GLU A 285 -14.27 13.91 7.06
CA GLU A 285 -14.93 13.95 5.74
C GLU A 285 -14.49 12.82 4.81
N ILE A 286 -13.20 12.51 4.80
CA ILE A 286 -12.67 11.38 4.02
C ILE A 286 -13.32 10.04 4.45
N CYS A 287 -13.65 9.88 5.72
CA CYS A 287 -14.28 8.66 6.23
C CYS A 287 -15.75 8.55 5.84
N LYS A 288 -16.49 9.66 5.75
CA LYS A 288 -17.92 9.66 5.37
C LYS A 288 -18.16 9.06 3.98
N LYS A 289 -17.22 9.26 3.07
CA LYS A 289 -17.31 8.82 1.66
C LYS A 289 -16.44 7.62 1.30
N CYS A 290 -15.68 7.06 2.25
CA CYS A 290 -14.73 5.98 1.99
C CYS A 290 -15.41 4.64 1.70
N GLU A 291 -15.10 4.01 0.58
CA GLU A 291 -15.59 2.68 0.17
C GLU A 291 -14.73 1.53 0.77
N MET A 292 -13.57 1.86 1.33
CA MET A 292 -12.65 0.90 1.95
C MET A 292 -12.95 0.67 3.43
N TYR A 293 -14.07 1.18 3.91
CA TYR A 293 -14.52 0.96 5.27
C TYR A 293 -14.75 -0.53 5.56
N VAL A 294 -14.19 -0.99 6.66
CA VAL A 294 -14.43 -2.32 7.22
C VAL A 294 -14.96 -2.12 8.64
N PRO A 295 -16.20 -2.56 8.97
CA PRO A 295 -16.72 -2.48 10.33
C PRO A 295 -15.90 -3.40 11.25
N LYS A 296 -15.56 -2.88 12.44
CA LYS A 296 -14.87 -3.64 13.49
C LYS A 296 -15.76 -4.66 14.17
#